data_b22c49bd70d4c26429426c43b7329bea
#
_entry.id   b22c49bd70d4c26429426c43b7329bea
#
_cell.length_a   1.000
_cell.length_b   1.000
_cell.length_c   1.000
_cell.angle_alpha   90.00
_cell.angle_beta   90.00
_cell.angle_gamma   90.00
#
_symmetry.space_group_name_H-M   'P 1'
#
loop_
_entity.id
_entity.type
_entity.pdbx_description
1 polymer ?
#
loop_
_entity_poly.entity_id
_entity_poly.type
_entity_poly.pdbx_seq_one_letter_code
_entity_poly.pdbx_strand_id
1 'polypeptide(L)'
;RSLAHPMSEFLGTIVVVIILWFGGTLILNNTGNLSGPSFIIYIGLFYSIINPAKNLTNAYYSVQKGLAAMERIDVILAAESSIQEPENPRKLEQFQQAVEYKDVNFSYNESKQVLKNINLVIPKGKTVALVGQSGSGKSTFVDLLPRFYDVNSGKICIDGIDIRELSFYNLREFMGNVNQDPILFNDTIYNNIAFGIENATLEQVEQAARIANAHEFILQTEHGYQTIIGDRGGKLSGGQRQRLSIARAVLKNPPIMILDEATSALDTESEKLVQEALDNLMKNRTSIVIAHRLSTIKNADLICVFHEGEIVERGTHEELLSLNGIYTKLYSMQSF
;
A
#
# COMPACT_ATOMS: atom_id res chain seq x y z
N ARG A 1 -33.97 5.54 1.39
CA ARG A 1 -34.31 4.32 2.18
C ARG A 1 -35.30 4.55 3.33
N SER A 2 -35.34 5.72 3.94
CA SER A 2 -36.25 6.04 5.08
C SER A 2 -37.73 6.26 4.71
N LEU A 3 -38.03 6.52 3.44
CA LEU A 3 -39.41 6.85 3.00
C LEU A 3 -40.22 5.62 2.57
N ALA A 4 -39.60 4.48 2.25
CA ALA A 4 -40.33 3.31 1.76
C ALA A 4 -41.26 2.67 2.85
N HIS A 5 -40.77 2.63 4.09
CA HIS A 5 -41.56 2.08 5.21
C HIS A 5 -42.77 2.97 5.57
N PRO A 6 -42.63 4.28 5.78
CA PRO A 6 -43.74 5.18 6.01
C PRO A 6 -44.76 5.22 4.86
N MET A 7 -44.30 5.20 3.60
CA MET A 7 -45.18 5.17 2.44
C MET A 7 -46.01 3.89 2.36
N SER A 8 -45.43 2.72 2.66
CA SER A 8 -46.18 1.46 2.66
C SER A 8 -47.24 1.41 3.77
N GLU A 9 -46.97 2.00 4.94
CA GLU A 9 -47.94 2.12 6.03
C GLU A 9 -49.05 3.10 5.69
N PHE A 10 -48.73 4.22 5.10
CA PHE A 10 -49.69 5.22 4.64
C PHE A 10 -50.64 4.63 3.59
N LEU A 11 -50.12 3.96 2.56
CA LEU A 11 -50.92 3.28 1.54
C LEU A 11 -51.79 2.17 2.15
N GLY A 12 -51.24 1.37 3.05
CA GLY A 12 -51.99 0.34 3.76
C GLY A 12 -53.17 0.92 4.57
N THR A 13 -52.96 2.03 5.26
CA THR A 13 -53.99 2.75 6.02
C THR A 13 -55.09 3.30 5.10
N ILE A 14 -54.72 3.89 3.97
CA ILE A 14 -55.68 4.39 2.95
C ILE A 14 -56.60 3.23 2.48
N VAL A 15 -56.00 2.09 2.13
CA VAL A 15 -56.78 0.91 1.66
C VAL A 15 -57.75 0.45 2.73
N VAL A 16 -57.33 0.36 4.00
CA VAL A 16 -58.23 -0.01 5.12
C VAL A 16 -59.37 0.99 5.27
N VAL A 17 -59.08 2.30 5.19
CA VAL A 17 -60.11 3.36 5.27
C VAL A 17 -61.11 3.24 4.12
N ILE A 18 -60.66 2.98 2.90
CA ILE A 18 -61.54 2.79 1.73
C ILE A 18 -62.45 1.55 1.94
N ILE A 19 -61.91 0.43 2.42
CA ILE A 19 -62.64 -0.81 2.67
C ILE A 19 -63.72 -0.56 3.77
N LEU A 20 -63.34 0.13 4.86
CA LEU A 20 -64.27 0.48 5.93
C LEU A 20 -65.42 1.39 5.46
N TRP A 21 -65.07 2.41 4.68
CA TRP A 21 -66.03 3.33 4.10
C TRP A 21 -67.04 2.60 3.18
N PHE A 22 -66.50 1.89 2.18
CA PHE A 22 -67.28 1.20 1.15
C PHE A 22 -68.15 0.06 1.77
N GLY A 23 -67.49 -0.81 2.57
CA GLY A 23 -68.16 -1.92 3.21
C GLY A 23 -69.26 -1.46 4.25
N GLY A 24 -68.91 -0.38 5.00
CA GLY A 24 -69.85 0.25 5.92
C GLY A 24 -71.11 0.82 5.21
N THR A 25 -70.90 1.51 4.05
CA THR A 25 -72.05 2.03 3.27
C THR A 25 -72.88 0.95 2.65
N LEU A 26 -72.36 -0.19 2.22
CA LEU A 26 -73.04 -1.34 1.69
C LEU A 26 -73.94 -1.98 2.78
N ILE A 27 -73.45 -2.09 4.03
CA ILE A 27 -74.21 -2.65 5.15
C ILE A 27 -75.30 -1.72 5.60
N LEU A 28 -75.06 -0.41 5.76
CA LEU A 28 -76.02 0.58 6.23
C LEU A 28 -77.16 0.79 5.21
N ASN A 29 -76.88 0.70 3.91
CA ASN A 29 -77.90 0.88 2.86
C ASN A 29 -78.65 -0.41 2.49
N ASN A 30 -78.35 -1.55 3.11
CA ASN A 30 -78.89 -2.85 2.80
C ASN A 30 -78.84 -3.25 1.31
N THR A 31 -77.83 -2.74 0.60
CA THR A 31 -77.64 -2.91 -0.86
C THR A 31 -76.84 -4.13 -1.24
N GLY A 32 -76.52 -5.04 -0.27
CA GLY A 32 -75.70 -6.25 -0.57
C GLY A 32 -76.00 -7.36 0.45
N ASN A 33 -75.65 -8.61 0.11
CA ASN A 33 -75.80 -9.80 0.99
C ASN A 33 -74.70 -9.87 2.09
N LEU A 34 -74.08 -8.74 2.45
CA LEU A 34 -72.95 -8.68 3.42
C LEU A 34 -73.55 -8.41 4.82
N SER A 35 -73.44 -9.41 5.73
CA SER A 35 -73.84 -9.22 7.11
C SER A 35 -72.74 -8.49 7.91
N GLY A 36 -73.14 -7.71 8.95
CA GLY A 36 -72.21 -7.00 9.82
C GLY A 36 -71.08 -7.89 10.42
N PRO A 37 -71.45 -9.07 10.99
CA PRO A 37 -70.48 -10.03 11.51
C PRO A 37 -69.45 -10.53 10.45
N SER A 38 -69.97 -10.86 9.25
CA SER A 38 -69.09 -11.32 8.13
C SER A 38 -68.08 -10.25 7.71
N PHE A 39 -68.48 -8.99 7.73
CA PHE A 39 -67.64 -7.86 7.42
C PHE A 39 -66.52 -7.65 8.44
N ILE A 40 -66.80 -7.81 9.73
CA ILE A 40 -65.79 -7.73 10.78
C ILE A 40 -64.73 -8.86 10.63
N ILE A 41 -65.21 -10.09 10.35
CA ILE A 41 -64.32 -11.23 10.09
C ILE A 41 -63.44 -10.95 8.86
N TYR A 42 -64.03 -10.40 7.80
CA TYR A 42 -63.26 -10.04 6.57
C TYR A 42 -62.15 -9.01 6.84
N ILE A 43 -62.48 -7.96 7.61
CA ILE A 43 -61.48 -6.95 7.99
C ILE A 43 -60.37 -7.59 8.83
N GLY A 44 -60.70 -8.46 9.79
CA GLY A 44 -59.72 -9.19 10.60
C GLY A 44 -58.78 -10.07 9.76
N LEU A 45 -59.33 -10.81 8.79
CA LEU A 45 -58.55 -11.62 7.85
C LEU A 45 -57.65 -10.75 6.94
N PHE A 46 -58.21 -9.66 6.42
CA PHE A 46 -57.45 -8.74 5.58
C PHE A 46 -56.29 -8.13 6.35
N TYR A 47 -56.51 -7.68 7.59
CA TYR A 47 -55.46 -7.13 8.43
C TYR A 47 -54.37 -8.17 8.74
N SER A 48 -54.74 -9.44 8.94
CA SER A 48 -53.80 -10.51 9.23
C SER A 48 -52.84 -10.81 8.06
N ILE A 49 -53.21 -10.48 6.81
CA ILE A 49 -52.37 -10.69 5.62
C ILE A 49 -51.34 -9.59 5.45
N ILE A 50 -51.57 -8.39 5.99
CA ILE A 50 -50.68 -7.24 5.79
C ILE A 50 -49.24 -7.52 6.32
N ASN A 51 -49.14 -8.09 7.52
CA ASN A 51 -47.85 -8.38 8.13
C ASN A 51 -47.03 -9.44 7.37
N PRO A 52 -47.60 -10.60 7.00
CA PRO A 52 -46.92 -11.56 6.12
C PRO A 52 -46.45 -10.94 4.78
N ALA A 53 -47.29 -10.12 4.15
CA ALA A 53 -46.96 -9.45 2.90
C ALA A 53 -45.76 -8.46 3.06
N LYS A 54 -45.76 -7.66 4.14
CA LYS A 54 -44.62 -6.80 4.50
C LYS A 54 -43.35 -7.63 4.76
N ASN A 55 -43.47 -8.74 5.49
CA ASN A 55 -42.33 -9.61 5.78
C ASN A 55 -41.75 -10.23 4.52
N LEU A 56 -42.58 -10.65 3.57
CA LEU A 56 -42.14 -11.16 2.28
C LEU A 56 -41.37 -10.10 1.49
N THR A 57 -41.87 -8.87 1.45
CA THR A 57 -41.20 -7.74 0.79
C THR A 57 -39.87 -7.43 1.45
N ASN A 58 -39.82 -7.40 2.78
CA ASN A 58 -38.58 -7.18 3.52
C ASN A 58 -37.54 -8.31 3.30
N ALA A 59 -38.01 -9.55 3.24
CA ALA A 59 -37.16 -10.70 2.92
C ALA A 59 -36.57 -10.57 1.52
N TYR A 60 -37.39 -10.20 0.53
CA TYR A 60 -36.90 -9.95 -0.84
C TYR A 60 -35.80 -8.87 -0.87
N TYR A 61 -36.00 -7.73 -0.23
CA TYR A 61 -34.99 -6.68 -0.15
C TYR A 61 -33.75 -7.13 0.60
N SER A 62 -33.87 -7.96 1.64
CA SER A 62 -32.72 -8.50 2.37
C SER A 62 -31.89 -9.45 1.50
N VAL A 63 -32.54 -10.30 0.71
CA VAL A 63 -31.88 -11.17 -0.27
C VAL A 63 -31.15 -10.35 -1.32
N GLN A 64 -31.79 -9.33 -1.90
CA GLN A 64 -31.16 -8.47 -2.90
C GLN A 64 -29.91 -7.75 -2.33
N LYS A 65 -30.00 -7.28 -1.09
CA LYS A 65 -28.87 -6.67 -0.39
C LYS A 65 -27.74 -7.68 -0.14
N GLY A 66 -28.09 -8.91 0.21
CA GLY A 66 -27.16 -10.02 0.38
C GLY A 66 -26.44 -10.36 -0.93
N LEU A 67 -27.18 -10.49 -2.04
CA LEU A 67 -26.61 -10.75 -3.36
C LEU A 67 -25.64 -9.65 -3.80
N ALA A 68 -26.00 -8.37 -3.63
CA ALA A 68 -25.13 -7.25 -3.94
C ALA A 68 -23.85 -7.19 -3.05
N ALA A 69 -23.91 -7.72 -1.84
CA ALA A 69 -22.73 -7.87 -0.98
C ALA A 69 -21.85 -9.04 -1.43
N MET A 70 -22.45 -10.17 -1.82
CA MET A 70 -21.74 -11.33 -2.37
C MET A 70 -21.02 -10.98 -3.65
N GLU A 71 -21.67 -10.28 -4.58
CA GLU A 71 -21.03 -9.83 -5.83
C GLU A 71 -19.74 -9.03 -5.59
N ARG A 72 -19.72 -8.15 -4.58
CA ARG A 72 -18.50 -7.42 -4.21
C ARG A 72 -17.41 -8.31 -3.64
N ILE A 73 -17.80 -9.35 -2.90
CA ILE A 73 -16.84 -10.34 -2.36
C ILE A 73 -16.29 -11.19 -3.50
N ASP A 74 -17.16 -11.64 -4.41
CA ASP A 74 -16.76 -12.45 -5.56
C ASP A 74 -15.76 -11.71 -6.47
N VAL A 75 -15.93 -10.40 -6.69
CA VAL A 75 -14.95 -9.58 -7.43
C VAL A 75 -13.57 -9.63 -6.78
N ILE A 76 -13.50 -9.62 -5.45
CA ILE A 76 -12.22 -9.70 -4.72
C ILE A 76 -11.64 -11.12 -4.77
N LEU A 77 -12.49 -12.14 -4.58
CA LEU A 77 -12.05 -13.53 -4.57
C LEU A 77 -11.67 -14.05 -5.97
N ALA A 78 -12.35 -13.56 -7.01
CA ALA A 78 -12.07 -13.89 -8.40
C ALA A 78 -10.96 -13.01 -9.02
N ALA A 79 -10.43 -12.04 -8.28
CA ALA A 79 -9.37 -11.18 -8.78
C ALA A 79 -8.08 -12.00 -9.00
N GLU A 80 -7.67 -12.08 -10.24
CA GLU A 80 -6.39 -12.69 -10.60
C GLU A 80 -5.26 -11.66 -10.44
N SER A 81 -4.11 -12.13 -9.94
CA SER A 81 -2.91 -11.29 -9.90
C SER A 81 -2.46 -10.98 -11.32
N SER A 82 -2.30 -9.71 -11.65
CA SER A 82 -1.75 -9.27 -12.93
C SER A 82 -0.29 -9.67 -13.13
N ILE A 83 0.39 -10.04 -12.04
CA ILE A 83 1.79 -10.44 -12.02
C ILE A 83 1.85 -11.90 -11.61
N GLN A 84 2.39 -12.74 -12.48
CA GLN A 84 2.51 -14.18 -12.26
C GLN A 84 3.97 -14.61 -12.25
N GLU A 85 4.29 -15.64 -11.46
CA GLU A 85 5.60 -16.26 -11.53
C GLU A 85 5.76 -17.04 -12.85
N PRO A 86 6.97 -17.08 -13.42
CA PRO A 86 7.23 -17.93 -14.58
C PRO A 86 7.09 -19.41 -14.19
N GLU A 87 6.59 -20.23 -15.13
CA GLU A 87 6.45 -21.70 -14.92
C GLU A 87 7.79 -22.37 -14.60
N ASN A 88 8.87 -21.91 -15.20
CA ASN A 88 10.23 -22.42 -15.02
C ASN A 88 11.17 -21.25 -14.64
N PRO A 89 11.16 -20.82 -13.37
CA PRO A 89 11.95 -19.68 -12.94
C PRO A 89 13.45 -19.97 -13.05
N ARG A 90 14.18 -19.03 -13.61
CA ARG A 90 15.65 -19.03 -13.51
C ARG A 90 16.05 -18.71 -12.06
N LYS A 91 17.22 -19.14 -11.67
CA LYS A 91 17.78 -18.84 -10.36
C LYS A 91 18.94 -17.88 -10.48
N LEU A 92 18.87 -16.77 -9.78
CA LEU A 92 20.00 -15.87 -9.51
C LEU A 92 20.70 -16.38 -8.24
N GLU A 93 21.96 -16.83 -8.35
CA GLU A 93 22.70 -17.36 -7.20
C GLU A 93 23.43 -16.25 -6.44
N GLN A 94 23.95 -15.26 -7.17
CA GLN A 94 24.69 -14.12 -6.61
C GLN A 94 24.49 -12.89 -7.50
N PHE A 95 24.46 -11.72 -6.87
CA PHE A 95 24.54 -10.45 -7.59
C PHE A 95 25.99 -10.05 -7.79
N GLN A 96 26.44 -9.91 -9.05
CA GLN A 96 27.86 -9.72 -9.39
C GLN A 96 28.17 -8.46 -10.18
N GLN A 97 27.26 -7.99 -11.05
CA GLN A 97 27.59 -6.94 -12.03
C GLN A 97 26.74 -5.67 -11.85
N ALA A 98 25.47 -5.72 -12.22
CA ALA A 98 24.64 -4.52 -12.28
C ALA A 98 23.15 -4.82 -12.27
N VAL A 99 22.38 -3.80 -11.89
CA VAL A 99 20.95 -3.67 -12.21
C VAL A 99 20.82 -2.79 -13.44
N GLU A 100 20.04 -3.22 -14.44
CA GLU A 100 19.88 -2.53 -15.71
C GLU A 100 18.41 -2.31 -16.05
N TYR A 101 18.06 -1.08 -16.35
CA TYR A 101 16.78 -0.70 -16.97
C TYR A 101 17.02 -0.44 -18.45
N LYS A 102 16.30 -1.13 -19.34
CA LYS A 102 16.47 -1.07 -20.80
C LYS A 102 15.16 -0.68 -21.46
N ASP A 103 15.06 0.53 -21.98
CA ASP A 103 13.93 1.10 -22.70
C ASP A 103 12.59 0.94 -21.92
N VAL A 104 12.65 1.11 -20.60
CA VAL A 104 11.52 0.85 -19.70
C VAL A 104 10.47 1.94 -19.84
N ASN A 105 9.25 1.50 -20.18
CA ASN A 105 8.04 2.32 -20.18
C ASN A 105 7.02 1.72 -19.23
N PHE A 106 6.32 2.57 -18.46
CA PHE A 106 5.35 2.11 -17.49
C PHE A 106 4.18 3.07 -17.29
N SER A 107 2.98 2.49 -17.13
CA SER A 107 1.73 3.13 -16.78
C SER A 107 0.94 2.23 -15.84
N TYR A 108 0.33 2.78 -14.80
CA TYR A 108 -0.58 2.02 -13.91
C TYR A 108 -1.90 1.69 -14.60
N ASN A 109 -2.31 2.52 -15.53
CA ASN A 109 -3.49 2.37 -16.37
C ASN A 109 -3.22 2.98 -17.75
N GLU A 110 -4.13 2.80 -18.70
CA GLU A 110 -3.95 3.28 -20.08
C GLU A 110 -3.96 4.82 -20.24
N SER A 111 -4.37 5.56 -19.20
CA SER A 111 -4.62 6.98 -19.31
C SER A 111 -3.39 7.88 -19.19
N LYS A 112 -2.35 7.44 -18.46
CA LYS A 112 -1.16 8.27 -18.23
C LYS A 112 0.11 7.43 -18.10
N GLN A 113 1.06 7.68 -19.00
CA GLN A 113 2.39 7.12 -18.91
C GLN A 113 3.18 7.80 -17.78
N VAL A 114 3.70 7.00 -16.84
CA VAL A 114 4.41 7.45 -15.64
C VAL A 114 5.92 7.40 -15.84
N LEU A 115 6.44 6.39 -16.54
CA LEU A 115 7.84 6.30 -16.92
C LEU A 115 7.95 6.15 -18.43
N LYS A 116 8.92 6.88 -19.02
CA LYS A 116 9.10 7.01 -20.46
C LYS A 116 10.56 6.72 -20.80
N ASN A 117 10.79 5.66 -21.57
CA ASN A 117 12.08 5.32 -22.16
C ASN A 117 13.25 5.39 -21.14
N ILE A 118 13.04 4.79 -19.95
CA ILE A 118 14.07 4.79 -18.91
C ILE A 118 15.20 3.83 -19.28
N ASN A 119 16.40 4.37 -19.38
CA ASN A 119 17.63 3.64 -19.60
C ASN A 119 18.62 4.00 -18.49
N LEU A 120 19.00 3.02 -17.65
CA LEU A 120 19.92 3.23 -16.54
C LEU A 120 20.67 1.93 -16.21
N VAL A 121 21.96 2.02 -16.00
CA VAL A 121 22.78 0.93 -15.46
C VAL A 121 23.29 1.35 -14.08
N ILE A 122 23.07 0.48 -13.09
CA ILE A 122 23.48 0.67 -11.70
C ILE A 122 24.49 -0.41 -11.37
N PRO A 123 25.79 -0.11 -11.43
CA PRO A 123 26.85 -1.10 -11.14
C PRO A 123 26.82 -1.56 -9.68
N LYS A 124 27.26 -2.79 -9.44
CA LYS A 124 27.42 -3.34 -8.09
C LYS A 124 28.26 -2.43 -7.20
N GLY A 125 27.81 -2.21 -5.97
CA GLY A 125 28.50 -1.40 -4.96
C GLY A 125 28.36 0.11 -5.16
N LYS A 126 27.55 0.56 -6.13
CA LYS A 126 27.32 1.98 -6.40
C LYS A 126 26.02 2.48 -5.78
N THR A 127 26.04 3.73 -5.34
CA THR A 127 24.85 4.43 -4.84
C THR A 127 24.32 5.37 -5.91
N VAL A 128 23.04 5.18 -6.28
CA VAL A 128 22.33 6.05 -7.22
C VAL A 128 21.26 6.83 -6.47
N ALA A 129 21.36 8.16 -6.51
CA ALA A 129 20.36 9.07 -5.95
C ALA A 129 19.36 9.49 -7.03
N LEU A 130 18.07 9.35 -6.74
CA LEU A 130 16.97 9.80 -7.57
C LEU A 130 16.43 11.12 -7.02
N VAL A 131 16.48 12.18 -7.81
CA VAL A 131 16.02 13.51 -7.44
C VAL A 131 14.98 14.00 -8.44
N GLY A 132 14.07 14.87 -8.02
CA GLY A 132 13.03 15.44 -8.89
C GLY A 132 11.79 15.81 -8.10
N GLN A 133 10.87 16.53 -8.72
CA GLN A 133 9.61 16.97 -8.12
C GLN A 133 8.73 15.77 -7.71
N SER A 134 7.78 16.00 -6.78
CA SER A 134 6.76 15.00 -6.46
C SER A 134 5.97 14.63 -7.73
N GLY A 135 5.69 13.33 -7.89
CA GLY A 135 4.99 12.83 -9.08
C GLY A 135 5.84 12.70 -10.35
N SER A 136 7.16 12.89 -10.30
CA SER A 136 8.06 12.71 -11.46
C SER A 136 8.36 11.26 -11.84
N GLY A 137 7.89 10.26 -11.05
CA GLY A 137 8.06 8.84 -11.35
C GLY A 137 9.09 8.10 -10.50
N LYS A 138 9.78 8.74 -9.54
CA LYS A 138 10.84 8.12 -8.72
C LYS A 138 10.38 6.89 -7.93
N SER A 139 9.27 7.00 -7.20
CA SER A 139 8.72 5.87 -6.43
C SER A 139 8.29 4.73 -7.36
N THR A 140 7.65 5.05 -8.49
CA THR A 140 7.31 4.06 -9.51
C THR A 140 8.56 3.35 -10.06
N PHE A 141 9.64 4.09 -10.32
CA PHE A 141 10.90 3.52 -10.80
C PHE A 141 11.47 2.48 -9.83
N VAL A 142 11.48 2.78 -8.53
CA VAL A 142 12.00 1.83 -7.52
C VAL A 142 11.05 0.67 -7.27
N ASP A 143 9.74 0.85 -7.37
CA ASP A 143 8.72 -0.19 -7.16
C ASP A 143 8.72 -1.26 -8.26
N LEU A 144 9.22 -0.93 -9.45
CA LEU A 144 9.36 -1.90 -10.54
C LEU A 144 10.48 -2.91 -10.29
N LEU A 145 11.54 -2.57 -9.55
CA LEU A 145 12.68 -3.47 -9.33
C LEU A 145 12.32 -4.70 -8.49
N PRO A 146 11.59 -4.61 -7.36
CA PRO A 146 11.10 -5.78 -6.63
C PRO A 146 9.92 -6.47 -7.32
N ARG A 147 9.59 -6.03 -8.54
CA ARG A 147 8.49 -6.54 -9.37
C ARG A 147 7.16 -6.48 -8.61
N PHE A 148 6.82 -5.27 -8.09
CA PHE A 148 5.45 -5.00 -7.61
C PHE A 148 4.50 -4.75 -8.78
N TYR A 149 5.07 -4.39 -9.94
CA TYR A 149 4.39 -4.23 -11.23
C TYR A 149 5.31 -4.74 -12.33
N ASP A 150 4.76 -5.24 -13.43
CA ASP A 150 5.50 -5.54 -14.65
C ASP A 150 5.52 -4.31 -15.58
N VAL A 151 6.62 -4.11 -16.28
CA VAL A 151 6.77 -3.00 -17.24
C VAL A 151 5.88 -3.21 -18.47
N ASN A 152 5.33 -2.12 -19.04
CA ASN A 152 4.53 -2.21 -20.26
C ASN A 152 5.39 -2.50 -21.50
N SER A 153 6.61 -1.95 -21.55
CA SER A 153 7.61 -2.29 -22.56
C SER A 153 9.02 -2.10 -22.01
N GLY A 154 9.99 -2.67 -22.69
CA GLY A 154 11.36 -2.77 -22.21
C GLY A 154 11.55 -3.89 -21.20
N LYS A 155 12.62 -3.84 -20.43
CA LYS A 155 12.94 -4.83 -19.41
C LYS A 155 13.84 -4.27 -18.31
N ILE A 156 13.76 -4.90 -17.13
CA ILE A 156 14.66 -4.69 -16.01
C ILE A 156 15.45 -5.98 -15.81
N CYS A 157 16.77 -5.88 -15.74
CA CYS A 157 17.63 -7.04 -15.60
C CYS A 157 18.51 -6.92 -14.35
N ILE A 158 18.84 -8.05 -13.74
CA ILE A 158 19.88 -8.20 -12.73
C ILE A 158 20.92 -9.15 -13.31
N ASP A 159 22.15 -8.69 -13.48
CA ASP A 159 23.24 -9.45 -14.10
C ASP A 159 22.85 -10.05 -15.46
N GLY A 160 22.09 -9.29 -16.25
CA GLY A 160 21.61 -9.68 -17.57
C GLY A 160 20.39 -10.58 -17.60
N ILE A 161 19.89 -11.08 -16.43
CA ILE A 161 18.66 -11.88 -16.33
C ILE A 161 17.47 -10.92 -16.15
N ASP A 162 16.45 -11.04 -16.99
CA ASP A 162 15.20 -10.30 -16.84
C ASP A 162 14.52 -10.69 -15.52
N ILE A 163 14.10 -9.72 -14.70
CA ILE A 163 13.44 -9.97 -13.43
C ILE A 163 12.15 -10.78 -13.56
N ARG A 164 11.54 -10.78 -14.74
CA ARG A 164 10.34 -11.59 -15.05
C ARG A 164 10.63 -13.08 -15.17
N GLU A 165 11.89 -13.44 -15.39
CA GLU A 165 12.33 -14.84 -15.46
C GLU A 165 12.69 -15.42 -14.08
N LEU A 166 12.76 -14.59 -13.03
CA LEU A 166 13.06 -15.00 -11.66
C LEU A 166 11.78 -15.29 -10.88
N SER A 167 11.82 -16.19 -9.89
CA SER A 167 10.74 -16.30 -8.90
C SER A 167 10.73 -15.07 -8.00
N PHE A 168 9.56 -14.70 -7.46
CA PHE A 168 9.44 -13.56 -6.55
C PHE A 168 10.31 -13.71 -5.31
N TYR A 169 10.39 -14.94 -4.79
CA TYR A 169 11.21 -15.23 -3.62
C TYR A 169 12.69 -14.96 -3.92
N ASN A 170 13.23 -15.56 -5.00
CA ASN A 170 14.63 -15.39 -5.37
C ASN A 170 14.97 -13.94 -5.71
N LEU A 171 14.12 -13.23 -6.48
CA LEU A 171 14.31 -11.82 -6.81
C LEU A 171 14.39 -10.95 -5.55
N ARG A 172 13.40 -11.09 -4.66
CA ARG A 172 13.28 -10.24 -3.47
C ARG A 172 14.25 -10.61 -2.35
N GLU A 173 14.84 -11.80 -2.38
CA GLU A 173 15.92 -12.20 -1.46
C GLU A 173 17.13 -11.27 -1.61
N PHE A 174 17.47 -10.85 -2.83
CA PHE A 174 18.59 -9.94 -3.11
C PHE A 174 18.29 -8.48 -2.77
N MET A 175 17.09 -8.12 -2.34
CA MET A 175 16.67 -6.75 -2.13
C MET A 175 16.25 -6.48 -0.70
N GLY A 176 16.56 -5.29 -0.21
CA GLY A 176 16.05 -4.73 1.04
C GLY A 176 15.42 -3.38 0.79
N ASN A 177 14.20 -3.19 1.30
CA ASN A 177 13.46 -1.94 1.16
C ASN A 177 13.37 -1.24 2.52
N VAL A 178 13.69 0.04 2.54
CA VAL A 178 13.38 0.95 3.65
C VAL A 178 12.44 2.01 3.11
N ASN A 179 11.16 1.89 3.46
CA ASN A 179 10.12 2.79 2.98
C ASN A 179 10.06 4.06 3.83
N GLN A 180 9.52 5.12 3.25
CA GLN A 180 9.21 6.38 3.93
C GLN A 180 8.37 6.15 5.21
N ASP A 181 7.27 5.38 5.09
CA ASP A 181 6.46 4.95 6.20
C ASP A 181 6.80 3.50 6.55
N PRO A 182 7.47 3.24 7.69
CA PRO A 182 7.85 1.90 8.09
C PRO A 182 6.65 0.99 8.35
N ILE A 183 6.61 -0.16 7.69
CA ILE A 183 5.58 -1.17 7.94
C ILE A 183 6.03 -2.03 9.12
N LEU A 184 5.39 -1.82 10.27
CA LEU A 184 5.61 -2.58 11.50
C LEU A 184 4.34 -3.32 11.91
N PHE A 185 4.53 -4.51 12.49
CA PHE A 185 3.45 -5.39 12.91
C PHE A 185 3.19 -5.24 14.41
N ASN A 186 1.96 -5.50 14.83
CA ASN A 186 1.59 -5.56 16.24
C ASN A 186 2.19 -6.81 16.89
N ASP A 187 3.48 -6.74 17.13
CA ASP A 187 4.29 -7.84 17.67
C ASP A 187 5.47 -7.25 18.47
N THR A 188 6.35 -8.11 18.95
CA THR A 188 7.56 -7.68 19.68
C THR A 188 8.52 -6.90 18.77
N ILE A 189 9.39 -6.09 19.37
CA ILE A 189 10.50 -5.44 18.67
C ILE A 189 11.39 -6.49 18.00
N TYR A 190 11.70 -7.59 18.72
CA TYR A 190 12.47 -8.70 18.18
C TYR A 190 11.86 -9.25 16.88
N ASN A 191 10.59 -9.63 16.90
CA ASN A 191 9.89 -10.18 15.74
C ASN A 191 9.80 -9.20 14.60
N ASN A 192 9.67 -7.90 14.88
CA ASN A 192 9.69 -6.87 13.86
C ASN A 192 11.05 -6.73 13.18
N ILE A 193 12.16 -6.83 13.91
CA ILE A 193 13.51 -6.81 13.32
C ILE A 193 13.81 -8.12 12.59
N ALA A 194 13.47 -9.26 13.17
CA ALA A 194 13.70 -10.59 12.61
C ALA A 194 12.73 -10.98 11.48
N PHE A 195 11.78 -10.09 11.12
CA PHE A 195 10.76 -10.40 10.14
C PHE A 195 11.33 -10.88 8.80
N GLY A 196 10.89 -12.08 8.37
CA GLY A 196 11.33 -12.71 7.11
C GLY A 196 12.67 -13.45 7.22
N ILE A 197 13.22 -13.60 8.43
CA ILE A 197 14.46 -14.37 8.67
C ILE A 197 14.15 -15.49 9.66
N GLU A 198 14.25 -16.72 9.18
CA GLU A 198 14.10 -17.91 10.02
C GLU A 198 15.29 -18.06 10.96
N ASN A 199 15.02 -18.39 12.24
CA ASN A 199 16.03 -18.69 13.25
C ASN A 199 17.06 -17.57 13.53
N ALA A 200 16.68 -16.29 13.40
CA ALA A 200 17.54 -15.19 13.83
C ALA A 200 17.87 -15.34 15.33
N THR A 201 19.13 -15.21 15.70
CA THR A 201 19.50 -15.23 17.13
C THR A 201 19.31 -13.84 17.74
N LEU A 202 19.12 -13.79 19.07
CA LEU A 202 19.02 -12.49 19.76
C LEU A 202 20.27 -11.63 19.52
N GLU A 203 21.44 -12.24 19.51
CA GLU A 203 22.71 -11.56 19.26
C GLU A 203 22.75 -10.89 17.87
N GLN A 204 22.27 -11.58 16.83
CA GLN A 204 22.16 -11.02 15.49
C GLN A 204 21.19 -9.84 15.42
N VAL A 205 20.05 -9.96 16.10
CA VAL A 205 19.05 -8.89 16.20
C VAL A 205 19.60 -7.68 16.95
N GLU A 206 20.31 -7.89 18.06
CA GLU A 206 20.99 -6.82 18.80
C GLU A 206 22.06 -6.13 17.98
N GLN A 207 22.87 -6.88 17.24
CA GLN A 207 23.89 -6.31 16.37
C GLN A 207 23.27 -5.45 15.26
N ALA A 208 22.20 -5.93 14.63
CA ALA A 208 21.45 -5.16 13.64
C ALA A 208 20.85 -3.88 14.23
N ALA A 209 20.29 -3.98 15.44
CA ALA A 209 19.74 -2.84 16.15
C ALA A 209 20.82 -1.80 16.53
N ARG A 210 22.03 -2.22 16.88
CA ARG A 210 23.16 -1.30 17.13
C ARG A 210 23.58 -0.54 15.88
N ILE A 211 23.70 -1.24 14.76
CA ILE A 211 24.05 -0.61 13.46
C ILE A 211 22.97 0.40 13.06
N ALA A 212 21.71 0.13 13.35
CA ALA A 212 20.57 1.01 13.08
C ALA A 212 20.33 2.09 14.15
N ASN A 213 21.23 2.28 15.13
CA ASN A 213 21.06 3.18 16.26
C ASN A 213 19.76 2.95 17.06
N ALA A 214 19.26 1.70 17.08
CA ALA A 214 18.00 1.33 17.74
C ALA A 214 18.21 0.71 19.13
N HIS A 215 19.36 0.10 19.41
CA HIS A 215 19.61 -0.67 20.60
C HIS A 215 19.31 0.08 21.90
N GLU A 216 19.81 1.31 22.02
CA GLU A 216 19.69 2.10 23.25
C GLU A 216 18.23 2.40 23.62
N PHE A 217 17.41 2.83 22.66
CA PHE A 217 16.01 3.08 22.97
C PHE A 217 15.24 1.77 23.25
N ILE A 218 15.63 0.65 22.62
CA ILE A 218 15.00 -0.65 22.87
C ILE A 218 15.22 -1.07 24.34
N LEU A 219 16.42 -0.91 24.86
CA LEU A 219 16.72 -1.23 26.26
C LEU A 219 15.97 -0.34 27.26
N GLN A 220 15.54 0.86 26.86
CA GLN A 220 14.73 1.76 27.68
C GLN A 220 13.24 1.40 27.70
N THR A 221 12.79 0.47 26.83
CA THR A 221 11.41 -0.01 26.86
C THR A 221 11.18 -1.01 28.00
N GLU A 222 9.92 -1.16 28.43
CA GLU A 222 9.54 -1.97 29.61
C GLU A 222 10.05 -3.41 29.57
N HIS A 223 10.06 -4.03 28.37
CA HIS A 223 10.47 -5.43 28.19
C HIS A 223 11.61 -5.59 27.15
N GLY A 224 12.37 -4.52 26.86
CA GLY A 224 13.45 -4.55 25.88
C GLY A 224 12.98 -5.06 24.52
N TYR A 225 13.70 -6.01 23.96
CA TYR A 225 13.36 -6.62 22.66
C TYR A 225 12.02 -7.37 22.63
N GLN A 226 11.48 -7.74 23.80
CA GLN A 226 10.17 -8.43 23.91
C GLN A 226 9.00 -7.44 24.07
N THR A 227 9.25 -6.15 23.97
CA THR A 227 8.21 -5.12 24.04
C THR A 227 7.30 -5.18 22.81
N ILE A 228 5.99 -5.31 23.03
CA ILE A 228 4.96 -5.25 21.97
C ILE A 228 4.69 -3.79 21.60
N ILE A 229 4.89 -3.46 20.34
CA ILE A 229 4.89 -2.08 19.84
C ILE A 229 3.51 -1.54 19.42
N GLY A 230 2.48 -2.39 19.45
CA GLY A 230 1.11 -2.03 19.03
C GLY A 230 0.94 -1.95 17.51
N ASP A 231 -0.28 -1.65 17.08
CA ASP A 231 -0.60 -1.57 15.65
C ASP A 231 0.25 -0.52 14.96
N ARG A 232 0.92 -0.93 13.87
CA ARG A 232 1.85 -0.09 13.09
C ARG A 232 2.92 0.61 13.93
N GLY A 233 3.28 0.02 15.07
CA GLY A 233 4.27 0.64 15.97
C GLY A 233 3.76 1.91 16.67
N GLY A 234 2.47 2.00 16.97
CA GLY A 234 1.83 3.20 17.54
C GLY A 234 2.37 3.65 18.89
N LYS A 235 3.12 2.80 19.60
CA LYS A 235 3.79 3.14 20.87
C LYS A 235 5.17 3.77 20.66
N LEU A 236 5.67 3.85 19.42
CA LEU A 236 6.99 4.33 19.08
C LEU A 236 6.93 5.69 18.38
N SER A 237 7.98 6.51 18.55
CA SER A 237 8.16 7.74 17.76
C SER A 237 8.44 7.41 16.28
N GLY A 238 8.28 8.39 15.39
CA GLY A 238 8.59 8.23 13.96
C GLY A 238 10.02 7.74 13.72
N GLY A 239 11.00 8.36 14.38
CA GLY A 239 12.41 7.98 14.28
C GLY A 239 12.72 6.60 14.85
N GLN A 240 12.03 6.17 15.92
CA GLN A 240 12.16 4.82 16.46
C GLN A 240 11.61 3.78 15.47
N ARG A 241 10.44 4.03 14.88
CA ARG A 241 9.88 3.14 13.85
C ARG A 241 10.82 3.00 12.65
N GLN A 242 11.39 4.11 12.17
CA GLN A 242 12.32 4.11 11.05
C GLN A 242 13.58 3.29 11.37
N ARG A 243 14.17 3.48 12.56
CA ARG A 243 15.34 2.71 13.00
C ARG A 243 15.07 1.22 13.13
N LEU A 244 13.88 0.79 13.52
CA LEU A 244 13.50 -0.64 13.50
C LEU A 244 13.41 -1.18 12.07
N SER A 245 12.87 -0.42 11.12
CA SER A 245 12.84 -0.78 9.71
C SER A 245 14.25 -0.91 9.12
N ILE A 246 15.15 0.00 9.48
CA ILE A 246 16.57 -0.06 9.10
C ILE A 246 17.23 -1.31 9.73
N ALA A 247 16.99 -1.59 11.03
CA ALA A 247 17.53 -2.78 11.69
C ALA A 247 17.09 -4.09 11.00
N ARG A 248 15.81 -4.17 10.56
CA ARG A 248 15.30 -5.28 9.74
C ARG A 248 16.11 -5.43 8.43
N ALA A 249 16.36 -4.33 7.73
CA ALA A 249 17.13 -4.34 6.49
C ALA A 249 18.62 -4.70 6.74
N VAL A 250 19.21 -4.25 7.84
CA VAL A 250 20.56 -4.63 8.26
C VAL A 250 20.65 -6.12 8.52
N LEU A 251 19.71 -6.68 9.27
CA LEU A 251 19.67 -8.11 9.61
C LEU A 251 19.53 -8.99 8.37
N LYS A 252 18.68 -8.61 7.44
CA LYS A 252 18.51 -9.30 6.15
C LYS A 252 19.79 -9.28 5.31
N ASN A 253 20.57 -8.22 5.40
CA ASN A 253 21.87 -8.02 4.72
C ASN A 253 21.86 -8.26 3.19
N PRO A 254 20.91 -7.71 2.43
CA PRO A 254 20.82 -7.94 0.99
C PRO A 254 21.87 -7.10 0.22
N PRO A 255 22.30 -7.54 -0.97
CA PRO A 255 23.28 -6.80 -1.79
C PRO A 255 22.70 -5.55 -2.47
N ILE A 256 21.40 -5.46 -2.65
CA ILE A 256 20.71 -4.32 -3.27
C ILE A 256 19.78 -3.68 -2.24
N MET A 257 19.91 -2.37 -2.04
CA MET A 257 19.08 -1.58 -1.16
C MET A 257 18.24 -0.58 -1.92
N ILE A 258 16.97 -0.51 -1.59
CA ILE A 258 16.02 0.49 -2.07
C ILE A 258 15.59 1.32 -0.87
N LEU A 259 15.90 2.62 -0.92
CA LEU A 259 15.65 3.53 0.19
C LEU A 259 14.74 4.66 -0.27
N ASP A 260 13.59 4.82 0.38
CA ASP A 260 12.75 6.00 0.23
C ASP A 260 12.97 6.91 1.45
N GLU A 261 13.78 7.95 1.24
CA GLU A 261 14.31 8.79 2.31
C GLU A 261 13.37 9.95 2.62
N ALA A 262 12.28 9.70 3.32
CA ALA A 262 11.47 10.78 3.86
C ALA A 262 11.58 10.84 5.39
N THR A 263 12.30 11.84 5.85
CA THR A 263 12.53 12.11 7.28
C THR A 263 11.94 13.45 7.70
N SER A 264 11.10 14.04 6.85
CA SER A 264 10.54 15.40 7.01
C SER A 264 9.65 15.59 8.25
N ALA A 265 9.31 14.51 8.97
CA ALA A 265 8.47 14.55 10.17
C ALA A 265 9.23 14.18 11.46
N LEU A 266 10.57 14.12 11.44
CA LEU A 266 11.38 13.74 12.59
C LEU A 266 11.95 14.98 13.27
N ASP A 267 12.13 14.89 14.60
CA ASP A 267 12.94 15.85 15.34
C ASP A 267 14.43 15.74 14.95
N THR A 268 15.17 16.82 15.14
CA THR A 268 16.57 16.95 14.67
C THR A 268 17.50 15.84 15.20
N GLU A 269 17.31 15.39 16.45
CA GLU A 269 18.14 14.33 17.04
C GLU A 269 17.82 12.98 16.44
N SER A 270 16.53 12.62 16.36
CA SER A 270 16.07 11.38 15.70
C SER A 270 16.49 11.35 14.23
N GLU A 271 16.42 12.48 13.56
CA GLU A 271 16.83 12.66 12.18
C GLU A 271 18.31 12.30 11.97
N LYS A 272 19.20 12.81 12.83
CA LYS A 272 20.63 12.51 12.76
C LYS A 272 20.91 11.02 12.95
N LEU A 273 20.26 10.39 13.95
CA LEU A 273 20.43 8.96 14.22
C LEU A 273 19.93 8.08 13.07
N VAL A 274 18.81 8.46 12.44
CA VAL A 274 18.28 7.75 11.24
C VAL A 274 19.25 7.91 10.07
N GLN A 275 19.79 9.10 9.82
CA GLN A 275 20.73 9.33 8.74
C GLN A 275 22.02 8.51 8.91
N GLU A 276 22.60 8.51 10.09
CA GLU A 276 23.78 7.70 10.42
C GLU A 276 23.50 6.20 10.19
N ALA A 277 22.29 5.75 10.56
CA ALA A 277 21.87 4.35 10.33
C ALA A 277 21.74 4.03 8.83
N LEU A 278 21.17 4.94 8.02
CA LEU A 278 21.08 4.80 6.57
C LEU A 278 22.46 4.80 5.91
N ASP A 279 23.33 5.71 6.31
CA ASP A 279 24.72 5.77 5.80
C ASP A 279 25.48 4.46 6.10
N ASN A 280 25.29 3.90 7.29
CA ASN A 280 25.87 2.61 7.65
C ASN A 280 25.26 1.46 6.83
N LEU A 281 23.95 1.51 6.59
CA LEU A 281 23.25 0.50 5.80
C LEU A 281 23.73 0.49 4.34
N MET A 282 24.03 1.64 3.74
CA MET A 282 24.47 1.76 2.35
C MET A 282 25.92 1.30 2.12
N LYS A 283 26.77 1.26 3.15
CA LYS A 283 28.17 0.88 3.00
C LYS A 283 28.32 -0.50 2.37
N ASN A 284 29.16 -0.57 1.32
CA ASN A 284 29.49 -1.81 0.59
C ASN A 284 28.28 -2.49 -0.08
N ARG A 285 27.18 -1.77 -0.35
CA ARG A 285 26.00 -2.28 -1.04
C ARG A 285 25.67 -1.44 -2.27
N THR A 286 24.90 -2.03 -3.18
CA THR A 286 24.31 -1.28 -4.28
C THR A 286 23.04 -0.63 -3.78
N SER A 287 22.97 0.69 -3.84
CA SER A 287 21.86 1.44 -3.24
C SER A 287 21.16 2.33 -4.26
N ILE A 288 19.83 2.27 -4.27
CA ILE A 288 18.96 3.18 -5.03
C ILE A 288 18.19 3.99 -4.00
N VAL A 289 18.40 5.30 -3.99
CA VAL A 289 17.86 6.19 -2.95
C VAL A 289 16.99 7.26 -3.58
N ILE A 290 15.73 7.34 -3.18
CA ILE A 290 14.90 8.53 -3.45
C ILE A 290 15.33 9.59 -2.45
N ALA A 291 16.23 10.47 -2.91
CA ALA A 291 16.93 11.38 -2.02
C ALA A 291 16.12 12.66 -1.79
N HIS A 292 15.84 12.94 -0.53
CA HIS A 292 15.23 14.18 -0.06
C HIS A 292 16.22 15.07 0.71
N ARG A 293 17.45 14.57 0.92
CA ARG A 293 18.51 15.29 1.66
C ARG A 293 19.74 15.58 0.81
N LEU A 294 20.27 16.77 1.05
CA LEU A 294 21.49 17.24 0.38
C LEU A 294 22.72 16.35 0.66
N SER A 295 22.84 15.81 1.89
CA SER A 295 23.94 14.91 2.26
C SER A 295 23.96 13.63 1.45
N THR A 296 22.82 12.96 1.32
CA THR A 296 22.68 11.75 0.52
C THR A 296 22.92 12.01 -0.95
N ILE A 297 22.40 13.14 -1.47
CA ILE A 297 22.60 13.54 -2.87
C ILE A 297 24.10 13.76 -3.16
N LYS A 298 24.81 14.50 -2.30
CA LYS A 298 26.24 14.82 -2.49
C LYS A 298 27.13 13.59 -2.48
N ASN A 299 26.81 12.60 -1.68
CA ASN A 299 27.63 11.40 -1.48
C ASN A 299 27.30 10.27 -2.48
N ALA A 300 26.30 10.44 -3.34
CA ALA A 300 25.94 9.44 -4.35
C ALA A 300 26.98 9.38 -5.48
N ASP A 301 27.26 8.15 -5.95
CA ASP A 301 28.15 7.93 -7.11
C ASP A 301 27.53 8.45 -8.41
N LEU A 302 26.20 8.41 -8.51
CA LEU A 302 25.43 8.91 -9.64
C LEU A 302 24.12 9.53 -9.14
N ILE A 303 23.80 10.69 -9.67
CA ILE A 303 22.53 11.36 -9.45
C ILE A 303 21.73 11.30 -10.75
N CYS A 304 20.47 10.87 -10.68
CA CYS A 304 19.53 10.86 -11.78
C CYS A 304 18.39 11.84 -11.49
N VAL A 305 18.22 12.83 -12.35
CA VAL A 305 17.16 13.84 -12.23
C VAL A 305 15.94 13.38 -13.02
N PHE A 306 14.86 13.14 -12.31
CA PHE A 306 13.56 12.76 -12.89
C PHE A 306 12.69 13.98 -13.15
N HIS A 307 12.18 14.08 -14.36
CA HIS A 307 11.21 15.10 -14.77
C HIS A 307 10.19 14.49 -15.72
N GLU A 308 8.91 14.59 -15.39
CA GLU A 308 7.78 14.09 -16.20
C GLU A 308 7.93 12.64 -16.70
N GLY A 309 8.50 11.77 -15.87
CA GLY A 309 8.68 10.35 -16.17
C GLY A 309 9.95 9.99 -16.94
N GLU A 310 10.84 10.93 -17.18
CA GLU A 310 12.11 10.74 -17.87
C GLU A 310 13.30 11.07 -16.98
N ILE A 311 14.47 10.47 -17.26
CA ILE A 311 15.75 10.89 -16.67
C ILE A 311 16.35 11.96 -17.59
N VAL A 312 16.23 13.23 -17.17
CA VAL A 312 16.65 14.38 -18.00
C VAL A 312 18.09 14.80 -17.77
N GLU A 313 18.64 14.56 -16.59
CA GLU A 313 20.04 14.84 -16.26
C GLU A 313 20.60 13.67 -15.45
N ARG A 314 21.88 13.37 -15.66
CA ARG A 314 22.64 12.39 -14.88
C ARG A 314 24.08 12.79 -14.74
N GLY A 315 24.68 12.55 -13.58
CA GLY A 315 26.07 12.88 -13.28
C GLY A 315 26.35 12.91 -11.79
N THR A 316 27.53 13.30 -11.41
CA THR A 316 27.89 13.60 -10.02
C THR A 316 27.33 14.94 -9.58
N HIS A 317 27.39 15.23 -8.28
CA HIS A 317 26.94 16.51 -7.72
C HIS A 317 27.64 17.72 -8.40
N GLU A 318 28.95 17.66 -8.58
CA GLU A 318 29.73 18.75 -9.16
C GLU A 318 29.42 18.94 -10.66
N GLU A 319 29.33 17.84 -11.41
CA GLU A 319 28.96 17.88 -12.84
C GLU A 319 27.58 18.52 -13.05
N LEU A 320 26.59 18.09 -12.27
CA LEU A 320 25.22 18.61 -12.42
C LEU A 320 25.06 20.06 -11.97
N LEU A 321 25.82 20.51 -10.98
CA LEU A 321 25.87 21.94 -10.62
C LEU A 321 26.45 22.79 -11.75
N SER A 322 27.48 22.29 -12.46
CA SER A 322 28.11 23.01 -13.54
C SER A 322 27.21 23.19 -14.76
N LEU A 323 26.22 22.28 -14.95
CA LEU A 323 25.25 22.35 -16.03
C LEU A 323 24.21 23.48 -15.87
N ASN A 324 24.04 24.02 -14.66
CA ASN A 324 23.01 25.03 -14.33
C ASN A 324 21.60 24.64 -14.79
N GLY A 325 21.29 23.34 -14.74
CA GLY A 325 20.05 22.75 -15.23
C GLY A 325 18.94 22.64 -14.17
N ILE A 326 18.11 21.60 -14.31
CA ILE A 326 17.03 21.30 -13.39
C ILE A 326 17.56 20.93 -12.02
N TYR A 327 18.67 20.17 -11.97
CA TYR A 327 19.34 19.81 -10.71
C TYR A 327 19.70 21.04 -9.89
N THR A 328 20.35 22.03 -10.49
CA THR A 328 20.78 23.25 -9.79
C THR A 328 19.60 24.01 -9.20
N LYS A 329 18.47 24.06 -9.92
CA LYS A 329 17.21 24.65 -9.40
C LYS A 329 16.66 23.88 -8.20
N LEU A 330 16.60 22.56 -8.26
CA LEU A 330 16.14 21.72 -7.16
C LEU A 330 17.07 21.85 -5.94
N TYR A 331 18.37 21.89 -6.17
CA TYR A 331 19.38 22.05 -5.11
C TYR A 331 19.24 23.41 -4.41
N SER A 332 19.04 24.51 -5.15
CA SER A 332 18.86 25.82 -4.57
C SER A 332 17.58 25.95 -3.73
N MET A 333 16.51 25.21 -4.09
CA MET A 333 15.25 25.18 -3.32
C MET A 333 15.34 24.39 -2.02
N GLN A 334 16.29 23.45 -1.90
CA GLN A 334 16.51 22.66 -0.68
C GLN A 334 17.59 23.24 0.24
N SER A 335 18.31 24.26 -0.20
CA SER A 335 19.42 24.88 0.55
C SER A 335 18.98 26.03 1.47
N PHE A 336 17.66 26.25 1.63
CA PHE A 336 17.10 27.30 2.50
C PHE A 336 16.31 26.71 3.66
#